data_888d4b003cd163935cc0fd0c175b4167
#
_entry.id   888d4b003cd163935cc0fd0c175b4167
#
_cell.length_a   1.000
_cell.length_b   1.000
_cell.length_c   1.000
_cell.angle_alpha   90.00
_cell.angle_beta   90.00
_cell.angle_gamma   90.00
#
_symmetry.space_group_name_H-M   'P 1'
#
loop_
_entity.id
_entity.type
_entity.pdbx_description
1 polymer ?
#
loop_
_entity_poly.entity_id
_entity_poly.type
_entity_poly.pdbx_seq_one_letter_code
_entity_poly.pdbx_strand_id
1 'polypeptide(L)'
;MKKSMMVAFAAAAMAANAGNAKLSVSGYGSFDVSSSYVLYGARINKEPCYWTYGELNLSAEEWGGIGASLWQNADMTCNRKDTMRRMNEWDWSFYLRSRYDIAADWRIAFEVGHTWYKYHELKNSAKSTYKTMMEIYGRIELENPYVTPHLFAAYDWQITEGSFAVAGLKRNIELPLNITLTPDLTVGGGDDRYLACMYPPWDEKAVKGGISYVQLSGKLSYWFNDHFGIHAQVAYAVTANDRLRSGIDADPSDYRKQFVWGTVGIDVAF
;
A
#
# COMPACT_ATOMS: atom_id res chain seq x y z
N MET A 1 17.01 -17.95 13.26
CA MET A 1 17.53 -18.86 12.23
C MET A 1 16.49 -19.67 11.46
N LYS A 2 15.33 -20.04 12.00
CA LYS A 2 14.33 -20.85 11.26
C LYS A 2 13.52 -20.09 10.18
N LYS A 3 13.44 -18.77 10.23
CA LYS A 3 12.60 -17.95 9.33
C LYS A 3 13.28 -17.62 7.99
N SER A 4 14.61 -17.50 7.97
CA SER A 4 15.40 -17.31 6.73
C SER A 4 15.42 -18.55 5.82
N MET A 5 15.13 -19.72 6.39
CA MET A 5 15.10 -20.97 5.63
C MET A 5 13.86 -21.10 4.73
N MET A 6 12.71 -20.54 5.08
CA MET A 6 11.50 -20.68 4.26
C MET A 6 11.59 -19.87 2.95
N VAL A 7 12.14 -18.67 2.99
CA VAL A 7 12.36 -17.84 1.79
C VAL A 7 13.42 -18.48 0.88
N ALA A 8 14.49 -19.00 1.49
CA ALA A 8 15.54 -19.73 0.75
C ALA A 8 15.01 -21.05 0.15
N PHE A 9 14.08 -21.74 0.82
CA PHE A 9 13.48 -22.96 0.30
C PHE A 9 12.51 -22.69 -0.86
N ALA A 10 11.71 -21.63 -0.78
CA ALA A 10 10.82 -21.21 -1.89
C ALA A 10 11.64 -20.77 -3.12
N ALA A 11 12.70 -19.99 -2.91
CA ALA A 11 13.63 -19.60 -3.98
C ALA A 11 14.37 -20.79 -4.59
N ALA A 12 14.80 -21.75 -3.77
CA ALA A 12 15.47 -22.98 -4.22
C ALA A 12 14.50 -23.93 -4.96
N ALA A 13 13.25 -24.04 -4.53
CA ALA A 13 12.23 -24.84 -5.20
C ALA A 13 11.84 -24.24 -6.57
N MET A 14 11.78 -22.91 -6.68
CA MET A 14 11.58 -22.24 -7.97
C MET A 14 12.82 -22.41 -8.88
N ALA A 15 14.03 -22.29 -8.35
CA ALA A 15 15.27 -22.51 -9.10
C ALA A 15 15.45 -23.96 -9.57
N ALA A 16 15.04 -24.96 -8.78
CA ALA A 16 15.15 -26.37 -9.11
C ALA A 16 14.19 -26.81 -10.25
N ASN A 17 13.03 -26.13 -10.39
CA ASN A 17 12.07 -26.37 -11.46
C ASN A 17 12.32 -25.49 -12.70
N ALA A 18 13.19 -24.49 -12.61
CA ALA A 18 13.46 -23.53 -13.66
C ALA A 18 14.44 -24.05 -14.75
N GLY A 19 14.73 -25.33 -14.80
CA GLY A 19 15.75 -25.89 -15.73
C GLY A 19 15.57 -25.54 -17.21
N ASN A 20 14.39 -25.02 -17.64
CA ASN A 20 14.10 -24.50 -18.97
C ASN A 20 13.28 -23.21 -18.96
N ALA A 21 12.97 -22.63 -17.79
CA ALA A 21 12.15 -21.41 -17.74
C ALA A 21 13.00 -20.19 -18.11
N LYS A 22 12.50 -19.38 -19.03
CA LYS A 22 13.13 -18.09 -19.36
C LYS A 22 12.92 -17.12 -18.20
N LEU A 23 14.03 -16.75 -17.56
CA LEU A 23 14.02 -15.76 -16.49
C LEU A 23 13.99 -14.35 -17.09
N SER A 24 13.18 -13.48 -16.54
CA SER A 24 13.13 -12.06 -16.86
C SER A 24 13.30 -11.22 -15.60
N VAL A 25 13.97 -10.08 -15.73
CA VAL A 25 14.10 -9.06 -14.69
C VAL A 25 13.31 -7.85 -15.15
N SER A 26 12.50 -7.30 -14.26
CA SER A 26 11.80 -6.05 -14.48
C SER A 26 11.86 -5.17 -13.24
N GLY A 27 11.77 -3.88 -13.43
CA GLY A 27 11.74 -2.93 -12.35
C GLY A 27 10.75 -1.81 -12.62
N TYR A 28 10.25 -1.24 -11.54
CA TYR A 28 9.39 -0.07 -11.57
C TYR A 28 9.80 0.86 -10.44
N GLY A 29 9.69 2.16 -10.68
CA GLY A 29 9.89 3.18 -9.67
C GLY A 29 8.97 4.37 -9.89
N SER A 30 8.62 5.08 -8.81
CA SER A 30 7.94 6.35 -8.89
C SER A 30 8.51 7.37 -7.90
N PHE A 31 8.35 8.64 -8.26
CA PHE A 31 8.52 9.76 -7.36
C PHE A 31 7.23 10.58 -7.38
N ASP A 32 6.65 10.77 -6.22
CA ASP A 32 5.33 11.33 -6.05
C ASP A 32 5.33 12.52 -5.09
N VAL A 33 4.54 13.53 -5.41
CA VAL A 33 4.19 14.63 -4.50
C VAL A 33 2.71 14.56 -4.20
N SER A 34 2.37 14.51 -2.93
CA SER A 34 1.00 14.41 -2.44
C SER A 34 0.61 15.60 -1.58
N SER A 35 -0.65 15.98 -1.64
CA SER A 35 -1.22 17.05 -0.82
C SER A 35 -1.35 16.68 0.66
N SER A 36 -1.30 15.38 0.98
CA SER A 36 -1.35 14.85 2.35
C SER A 36 -0.87 13.41 2.40
N TYR A 37 -0.42 12.92 3.56
CA TYR A 37 -0.13 11.50 3.76
C TYR A 37 -1.40 10.77 4.20
N VAL A 38 -1.80 9.80 3.40
CA VAL A 38 -2.98 8.96 3.64
C VAL A 38 -2.58 7.49 3.61
N LEU A 39 -2.90 6.78 4.67
CA LEU A 39 -2.67 5.34 4.78
C LEU A 39 -3.98 4.65 5.14
N TYR A 40 -4.41 3.68 4.33
CA TYR A 40 -5.61 2.89 4.56
C TYR A 40 -6.85 3.73 4.94
N GLY A 41 -7.09 4.81 4.19
CA GLY A 41 -8.23 5.70 4.39
C GLY A 41 -8.12 6.62 5.61
N ALA A 42 -7.05 6.54 6.39
CA ALA A 42 -6.74 7.48 7.46
C ALA A 42 -5.79 8.57 6.94
N ARG A 43 -6.14 9.84 7.14
CA ARG A 43 -5.23 10.93 6.87
C ARG A 43 -4.26 11.08 8.05
N ILE A 44 -3.05 10.56 7.89
CA ILE A 44 -2.02 10.54 8.93
C ILE A 44 -1.39 11.93 9.09
N ASN A 45 -1.16 12.62 7.96
CA ASN A 45 -0.64 13.98 7.95
C ASN A 45 -1.41 14.82 6.92
N LYS A 46 -1.76 16.05 7.29
CA LYS A 46 -2.45 17.02 6.42
C LYS A 46 -1.51 17.84 5.53
N GLU A 47 -0.22 17.84 5.87
CA GLU A 47 0.78 18.61 5.15
C GLU A 47 1.21 17.89 3.87
N PRO A 48 1.65 18.64 2.85
CA PRO A 48 2.21 18.03 1.65
C PRO A 48 3.42 17.15 1.97
N CYS A 49 3.49 16.01 1.32
CA CYS A 49 4.58 15.07 1.43
C CYS A 49 5.02 14.60 0.05
N TYR A 50 6.22 14.05 -0.02
CA TYR A 50 6.65 13.29 -1.17
C TYR A 50 6.93 11.85 -0.76
N TRP A 51 6.77 10.93 -1.70
CA TRP A 51 7.23 9.57 -1.53
C TRP A 51 7.97 9.08 -2.77
N THR A 52 8.81 8.11 -2.53
CA THR A 52 9.47 7.35 -3.58
C THR A 52 9.09 5.88 -3.44
N TYR A 53 8.92 5.23 -4.54
CA TYR A 53 8.70 3.79 -4.62
C TYR A 53 9.68 3.19 -5.61
N GLY A 54 10.20 2.01 -5.29
CA GLY A 54 11.01 1.23 -6.21
C GLY A 54 10.78 -0.24 -5.99
N GLU A 55 10.66 -1.01 -7.07
CA GLU A 55 10.58 -2.48 -7.01
C GLU A 55 11.45 -3.13 -8.06
N LEU A 56 11.93 -4.33 -7.73
CA LEU A 56 12.61 -5.25 -8.62
C LEU A 56 11.93 -6.61 -8.56
N ASN A 57 11.73 -7.20 -9.73
CA ASN A 57 11.09 -8.50 -9.89
C ASN A 57 11.97 -9.42 -10.71
N LEU A 58 12.13 -10.66 -10.25
CA LEU A 58 12.66 -11.76 -11.01
C LEU A 58 11.53 -12.75 -11.26
N SER A 59 11.15 -12.93 -12.52
CA SER A 59 10.01 -13.75 -12.92
C SER A 59 10.46 -14.91 -13.80
N ALA A 60 9.79 -16.06 -13.64
CA ALA A 60 9.85 -17.21 -14.53
C ALA A 60 8.50 -17.31 -15.25
N GLU A 61 8.49 -17.36 -16.58
CA GLU A 61 7.30 -17.19 -17.43
C GLU A 61 6.08 -18.04 -17.01
N GLU A 62 6.31 -19.25 -16.47
CA GLU A 62 5.21 -20.19 -16.15
C GLU A 62 4.87 -20.27 -14.66
N TRP A 63 5.70 -19.72 -13.78
CA TRP A 63 5.62 -20.02 -12.33
C TRP A 63 5.40 -18.79 -11.45
N GLY A 64 5.45 -17.60 -12.02
CA GLY A 64 5.41 -16.35 -11.28
C GLY A 64 6.80 -15.81 -10.96
N GLY A 65 6.93 -15.03 -9.89
CA GLY A 65 8.16 -14.34 -9.57
C GLY A 65 8.35 -14.07 -8.09
N ILE A 66 9.56 -13.65 -7.78
CA ILE A 66 9.92 -13.06 -6.49
C ILE A 66 10.22 -11.59 -6.71
N GLY A 67 9.90 -10.76 -5.74
CA GLY A 67 10.21 -9.35 -5.81
C GLY A 67 10.59 -8.76 -4.47
N ALA A 68 11.19 -7.60 -4.56
CA ALA A 68 11.46 -6.73 -3.43
C ALA A 68 11.08 -5.31 -3.78
N SER A 69 10.54 -4.57 -2.82
CA SER A 69 10.24 -3.16 -2.98
C SER A 69 10.71 -2.34 -1.80
N LEU A 70 10.95 -1.07 -2.07
CA LEU A 70 11.21 -0.02 -1.09
C LEU A 70 10.25 1.11 -1.33
N TRP A 71 9.57 1.54 -0.29
CA TRP A 71 8.81 2.77 -0.28
C TRP A 71 9.33 3.70 0.81
N GLN A 72 9.33 4.99 0.52
CA GLN A 72 9.75 6.02 1.46
C GLN A 72 8.80 7.19 1.40
N ASN A 73 8.44 7.72 2.57
CA ASN A 73 7.68 8.97 2.70
C ASN A 73 8.45 10.00 3.53
N ALA A 74 8.36 11.27 3.12
CA ALA A 74 8.87 12.38 3.89
C ALA A 74 7.99 13.63 3.73
N ASP A 75 7.81 14.35 4.83
CA ASP A 75 7.10 15.63 4.85
C ASP A 75 7.88 16.72 4.12
N MET A 76 7.20 17.51 3.30
CA MET A 76 7.79 18.67 2.62
C MET A 76 7.90 19.89 3.53
N THR A 77 7.15 19.94 4.63
CA THR A 77 7.12 21.08 5.54
C THR A 77 8.07 20.90 6.72
N CYS A 78 9.12 21.73 6.76
CA CYS A 78 10.07 21.79 7.88
C CYS A 78 9.53 22.62 9.04
N ASN A 79 8.39 22.31 9.62
CA ASN A 79 7.94 23.07 10.79
C ASN A 79 8.65 22.53 12.05
N ARG A 80 9.77 23.22 12.42
CA ARG A 80 10.70 22.82 13.51
C ARG A 80 10.09 22.70 14.91
N LYS A 81 8.83 23.11 15.11
CA LYS A 81 8.22 23.15 16.45
C LYS A 81 7.45 21.90 16.83
N ASP A 82 7.14 21.02 15.87
CA ASP A 82 6.29 19.86 16.12
C ASP A 82 7.00 18.59 15.65
N THR A 83 7.88 18.08 16.49
CA THR A 83 8.73 16.91 16.20
C THR A 83 7.96 15.59 16.05
N MET A 84 6.69 15.55 16.45
CA MET A 84 5.82 14.39 16.27
C MET A 84 5.23 14.25 14.85
N ARG A 85 5.33 15.28 13.99
CA ARG A 85 4.65 15.34 12.69
C ARG A 85 5.54 15.01 11.50
N ARG A 86 6.79 14.68 11.72
CA ARG A 86 7.71 14.25 10.65
C ARG A 86 7.69 12.73 10.55
N MET A 87 6.74 12.20 9.83
CA MET A 87 6.79 10.80 9.46
C MET A 87 7.77 10.63 8.29
N ASN A 88 9.02 10.38 8.61
CA ASN A 88 9.95 9.74 7.69
C ASN A 88 9.77 8.24 7.87
N GLU A 89 9.12 7.61 6.93
CA GLU A 89 8.80 6.20 6.91
C GLU A 89 9.55 5.52 5.77
N TRP A 90 10.06 4.34 6.05
CA TRP A 90 10.72 3.47 5.08
C TRP A 90 10.11 2.09 5.19
N ASP A 91 9.56 1.59 4.09
CA ASP A 91 8.92 0.29 4.02
C ASP A 91 9.68 -0.61 3.06
N TRP A 92 10.10 -1.75 3.58
CA TRP A 92 10.76 -2.78 2.80
C TRP A 92 9.81 -3.96 2.66
N SER A 93 9.57 -4.40 1.43
CA SER A 93 8.76 -5.59 1.20
C SER A 93 9.53 -6.64 0.41
N PHE A 94 9.27 -7.89 0.75
CA PHE A 94 9.66 -9.05 -0.05
C PHE A 94 8.42 -9.87 -0.31
N TYR A 95 8.23 -10.32 -1.55
CA TYR A 95 7.01 -10.99 -1.94
C TYR A 95 7.23 -12.05 -3.02
N LEU A 96 6.27 -12.95 -3.06
CA LEU A 96 6.05 -13.90 -4.13
C LEU A 96 4.80 -13.46 -4.87
N ARG A 97 4.85 -13.43 -6.21
CA ARG A 97 3.69 -13.14 -7.05
C ARG A 97 3.53 -14.19 -8.13
N SER A 98 2.30 -14.45 -8.51
CA SER A 98 2.00 -15.29 -9.65
C SER A 98 0.73 -14.82 -10.33
N ARG A 99 0.59 -15.21 -11.60
CA ARG A 99 -0.59 -14.95 -12.43
C ARG A 99 -1.03 -16.24 -13.06
N TYR A 100 -2.33 -16.46 -13.09
CA TYR A 100 -2.93 -17.65 -13.62
C TYR A 100 -4.10 -17.30 -14.54
N ASP A 101 -3.99 -17.67 -15.81
CA ASP A 101 -5.05 -17.47 -16.79
C ASP A 101 -6.11 -18.55 -16.59
N ILE A 102 -7.35 -18.13 -16.29
CA ILE A 102 -8.50 -19.03 -16.06
C ILE A 102 -9.41 -19.11 -17.29
N ALA A 103 -9.37 -18.09 -18.15
CA ALA A 103 -10.02 -18.04 -19.43
C ALA A 103 -9.29 -17.01 -20.33
N ALA A 104 -9.70 -16.86 -21.59
CA ALA A 104 -9.04 -16.01 -22.59
C ALA A 104 -8.78 -14.56 -22.10
N ASP A 105 -9.77 -13.97 -21.40
CA ASP A 105 -9.67 -12.58 -20.91
C ASP A 105 -9.79 -12.49 -19.38
N TRP A 106 -9.60 -13.60 -18.68
CA TRP A 106 -9.73 -13.68 -17.23
C TRP A 106 -8.47 -14.25 -16.62
N ARG A 107 -7.90 -13.51 -15.70
CA ARG A 107 -6.67 -13.88 -15.00
C ARG A 107 -6.80 -13.64 -13.50
N ILE A 108 -6.32 -14.55 -12.71
CA ILE A 108 -6.09 -14.32 -11.28
C ILE A 108 -4.64 -13.95 -11.09
N ALA A 109 -4.40 -12.79 -10.49
CA ALA A 109 -3.09 -12.38 -9.98
C ALA A 109 -3.12 -12.49 -8.46
N PHE A 110 -2.09 -13.04 -7.87
CA PHE A 110 -1.94 -13.09 -6.43
C PHE A 110 -0.51 -12.77 -6.01
N GLU A 111 -0.40 -12.19 -4.83
CA GLU A 111 0.87 -11.84 -4.21
C GLU A 111 0.77 -12.15 -2.72
N VAL A 112 1.83 -12.70 -2.15
CA VAL A 112 1.99 -12.86 -0.72
C VAL A 112 3.36 -12.34 -0.33
N GLY A 113 3.42 -11.55 0.73
CA GLY A 113 4.66 -10.91 1.11
C GLY A 113 4.75 -10.56 2.57
N HIS A 114 5.87 -9.96 2.90
CA HIS A 114 6.17 -9.44 4.21
C HIS A 114 6.71 -8.02 4.07
N THR A 115 6.19 -7.08 4.86
CA THR A 115 6.62 -5.68 4.89
C THR A 115 7.15 -5.31 6.27
N TRP A 116 8.28 -4.60 6.27
CA TRP A 116 8.83 -3.93 7.45
C TRP A 116 8.62 -2.43 7.28
N TYR A 117 7.85 -1.83 8.18
CA TYR A 117 7.64 -0.39 8.27
C TYR A 117 8.59 0.18 9.30
N LYS A 118 9.47 1.08 8.90
CA LYS A 118 10.42 1.73 9.80
C LYS A 118 10.14 3.22 9.90
N TYR A 119 9.74 3.66 11.09
CA TYR A 119 9.49 5.06 11.42
C TYR A 119 10.74 5.70 12.04
N HIS A 120 11.29 6.76 11.42
CA HIS A 120 12.61 7.30 11.82
C HIS A 120 12.59 8.29 12.98
N GLU A 121 11.48 8.95 13.29
CA GLU A 121 11.45 10.05 14.26
C GLU A 121 10.38 9.99 15.36
N LEU A 122 9.94 8.84 15.79
CA LEU A 122 9.15 8.74 17.02
C LEU A 122 10.07 8.93 18.26
N LYS A 123 10.81 10.04 18.31
CA LYS A 123 11.83 10.25 19.35
C LYS A 123 11.30 10.57 20.75
N ASN A 124 10.02 10.90 20.92
CA ASN A 124 9.55 11.50 22.17
C ASN A 124 8.36 10.81 22.87
N SER A 125 7.91 9.64 22.44
CA SER A 125 7.06 8.88 23.34
C SER A 125 7.96 8.01 24.23
N ALA A 126 8.07 8.35 25.50
CA ALA A 126 8.81 7.61 26.51
C ALA A 126 8.33 6.14 26.68
N LYS A 127 7.40 5.68 25.88
CA LYS A 127 6.80 4.34 25.88
C LYS A 127 6.92 3.57 24.57
N SER A 128 7.30 4.18 23.46
CA SER A 128 7.44 3.44 22.20
C SER A 128 8.82 2.82 22.08
N THR A 129 8.96 1.60 22.55
CA THR A 129 10.11 0.73 22.30
C THR A 129 10.15 0.20 20.87
N TYR A 130 9.07 0.34 20.09
CA TYR A 130 8.91 -0.24 18.76
C TYR A 130 9.06 0.82 17.68
N LYS A 131 10.14 0.71 16.92
CA LYS A 131 10.44 1.55 15.77
C LYS A 131 10.08 0.87 14.44
N THR A 132 9.55 -0.33 14.47
CA THR A 132 9.34 -1.17 13.29
C THR A 132 8.05 -1.95 13.45
N MET A 133 7.12 -1.76 12.53
CA MET A 133 5.94 -2.60 12.36
C MET A 133 6.27 -3.70 11.35
N MET A 134 5.70 -4.87 11.47
CA MET A 134 5.98 -6.02 10.60
C MET A 134 4.69 -6.71 10.22
N GLU A 135 4.38 -6.69 8.93
CA GLU A 135 3.16 -7.29 8.38
C GLU A 135 3.46 -8.46 7.46
N ILE A 136 2.66 -9.52 7.59
CA ILE A 136 2.46 -10.49 6.52
C ILE A 136 1.21 -10.07 5.78
N TYR A 137 1.27 -10.05 4.46
CA TYR A 137 0.12 -9.67 3.64
C TYR A 137 -0.13 -10.63 2.48
N GLY A 138 -1.37 -10.61 2.01
CA GLY A 138 -1.80 -11.24 0.78
C GLY A 138 -2.61 -10.28 -0.07
N ARG A 139 -2.44 -10.38 -1.39
CA ARG A 139 -3.24 -9.65 -2.38
C ARG A 139 -3.73 -10.62 -3.43
N ILE A 140 -4.96 -10.43 -3.87
CA ILE A 140 -5.54 -11.14 -5.00
C ILE A 140 -6.32 -10.17 -5.88
N GLU A 141 -6.20 -10.32 -7.20
CA GLU A 141 -6.91 -9.55 -8.20
C GLU A 141 -7.51 -10.49 -9.25
N LEU A 142 -8.74 -10.24 -9.66
CA LEU A 142 -9.38 -10.91 -10.77
C LEU A 142 -9.42 -9.97 -11.97
N GLU A 143 -8.34 -10.00 -12.75
CA GLU A 143 -8.21 -9.18 -13.96
C GLU A 143 -9.21 -9.68 -15.02
N ASN A 144 -10.02 -8.77 -15.58
CA ASN A 144 -10.97 -9.07 -16.65
C ASN A 144 -11.33 -7.78 -17.42
N PRO A 145 -12.00 -7.87 -18.60
CA PRO A 145 -12.28 -6.70 -19.44
C PRO A 145 -13.27 -5.69 -18.84
N TYR A 146 -14.04 -6.08 -17.84
CA TYR A 146 -15.12 -5.24 -17.31
C TYR A 146 -14.70 -4.43 -16.10
N VAL A 147 -14.29 -5.11 -15.03
CA VAL A 147 -13.87 -4.53 -13.76
C VAL A 147 -12.98 -5.51 -13.04
N THR A 148 -11.91 -5.07 -12.43
CA THR A 148 -10.98 -5.89 -11.67
C THR A 148 -11.31 -5.81 -10.17
N PRO A 149 -12.03 -6.81 -9.61
CA PRO A 149 -12.13 -6.94 -8.16
C PRO A 149 -10.75 -7.22 -7.59
N HIS A 150 -10.47 -6.60 -6.46
CA HIS A 150 -9.22 -6.84 -5.74
C HIS A 150 -9.44 -6.94 -4.24
N LEU A 151 -8.63 -7.73 -3.59
CA LEU A 151 -8.60 -7.91 -2.15
C LEU A 151 -7.16 -7.85 -1.66
N PHE A 152 -6.95 -7.12 -0.59
CA PHE A 152 -5.72 -7.08 0.18
C PHE A 152 -6.05 -7.43 1.62
N ALA A 153 -5.21 -8.21 2.29
CA ALA A 153 -5.30 -8.47 3.71
C ALA A 153 -3.90 -8.51 4.32
N ALA A 154 -3.76 -7.96 5.51
CA ALA A 154 -2.50 -7.90 6.25
C ALA A 154 -2.72 -8.26 7.72
N TYR A 155 -1.70 -8.81 8.34
CA TYR A 155 -1.60 -9.06 9.77
C TYR A 155 -0.27 -8.53 10.28
N ASP A 156 -0.34 -7.51 11.14
CA ASP A 156 0.82 -7.05 11.90
C ASP A 156 1.00 -7.92 13.13
N TRP A 157 2.13 -8.60 13.18
CA TRP A 157 2.44 -9.56 14.24
C TRP A 157 3.37 -9.00 15.31
N GLN A 158 3.74 -7.72 15.24
CA GLN A 158 4.75 -7.14 16.14
C GLN A 158 4.23 -5.98 16.99
N ILE A 159 3.49 -5.04 16.43
CA ILE A 159 3.02 -3.84 17.17
C ILE A 159 1.58 -3.99 17.58
N THR A 160 0.70 -4.19 16.61
CA THR A 160 -0.74 -4.22 16.87
C THR A 160 -1.24 -5.62 17.17
N GLU A 161 -0.55 -6.64 16.71
CA GLU A 161 -1.05 -8.03 16.67
C GLU A 161 -2.47 -8.08 16.10
N GLY A 162 -2.71 -7.26 15.07
CA GLY A 162 -4.02 -6.98 14.51
C GLY A 162 -4.08 -7.19 13.01
N SER A 163 -5.29 -7.29 12.47
CA SER A 163 -5.57 -7.57 11.06
C SER A 163 -6.25 -6.38 10.40
N PHE A 164 -5.93 -6.22 9.11
CA PHE A 164 -6.55 -5.23 8.25
C PHE A 164 -6.85 -5.83 6.88
N ALA A 165 -7.94 -5.40 6.24
CA ALA A 165 -8.29 -5.84 4.90
C ALA A 165 -8.89 -4.69 4.09
N VAL A 166 -8.67 -4.74 2.77
CA VAL A 166 -9.24 -3.84 1.77
C VAL A 166 -9.83 -4.66 0.65
N ALA A 167 -11.07 -4.40 0.30
CA ALA A 167 -11.70 -4.90 -0.91
C ALA A 167 -12.01 -3.74 -1.85
N GLY A 168 -11.87 -3.94 -3.16
CA GLY A 168 -12.14 -2.88 -4.11
C GLY A 168 -12.48 -3.37 -5.51
N LEU A 169 -12.87 -2.41 -6.33
CA LEU A 169 -13.23 -2.57 -7.74
C LEU A 169 -12.53 -1.49 -8.54
N LYS A 170 -11.60 -1.87 -9.41
CA LYS A 170 -10.89 -0.94 -10.31
C LYS A 170 -11.12 -1.30 -11.77
N ARG A 171 -10.94 -0.33 -12.65
CA ARG A 171 -10.97 -0.54 -14.10
C ARG A 171 -9.93 0.33 -14.78
N ASN A 172 -9.16 -0.25 -15.70
CA ASN A 172 -8.34 0.53 -16.62
C ASN A 172 -9.14 0.87 -17.86
N ILE A 173 -9.22 2.16 -18.16
CA ILE A 173 -9.93 2.71 -19.32
C ILE A 173 -8.89 3.40 -20.17
N GLU A 174 -8.59 2.81 -21.33
CA GLU A 174 -7.70 3.39 -22.30
C GLU A 174 -8.37 4.55 -23.02
N LEU A 175 -7.78 5.73 -22.91
CA LEU A 175 -8.19 6.95 -23.56
C LEU A 175 -7.26 7.24 -24.77
N PRO A 176 -7.64 8.13 -25.70
CA PRO A 176 -6.73 8.58 -26.74
C PRO A 176 -5.40 9.11 -26.19
N LEU A 177 -4.35 9.11 -27.00
CA LEU A 177 -3.01 9.64 -26.69
C LEU A 177 -2.26 8.87 -25.59
N ASN A 178 -2.44 7.55 -25.49
CA ASN A 178 -1.78 6.70 -24.51
C ASN A 178 -2.06 7.12 -23.04
N ILE A 179 -3.22 7.67 -22.81
CA ILE A 179 -3.68 8.02 -21.46
C ILE A 179 -4.52 6.87 -20.93
N THR A 180 -4.23 6.41 -19.73
CA THR A 180 -5.07 5.44 -19.00
C THR A 180 -5.74 6.12 -17.81
N LEU A 181 -7.07 6.02 -17.74
CA LEU A 181 -7.84 6.41 -16.56
C LEU A 181 -8.15 5.15 -15.74
N THR A 182 -7.77 5.16 -14.47
CA THR A 182 -8.05 4.07 -13.54
C THR A 182 -8.92 4.57 -12.38
N PRO A 183 -10.26 4.54 -12.48
CA PRO A 183 -11.13 4.67 -11.31
C PRO A 183 -10.99 3.44 -10.41
N ASP A 184 -11.05 3.67 -9.09
CA ASP A 184 -10.98 2.63 -8.07
C ASP A 184 -11.87 2.97 -6.88
N LEU A 185 -12.76 2.05 -6.51
CA LEU A 185 -13.61 2.13 -5.33
C LEU A 185 -13.12 1.09 -4.32
N THR A 186 -12.74 1.52 -3.14
CA THR A 186 -12.25 0.64 -2.07
C THR A 186 -13.02 0.80 -0.79
N VAL A 187 -13.13 -0.31 -0.06
CA VAL A 187 -13.65 -0.38 1.30
C VAL A 187 -12.62 -1.11 2.13
N GLY A 188 -12.19 -0.51 3.23
CA GLY A 188 -11.21 -1.10 4.11
C GLY A 188 -11.65 -1.11 5.57
N GLY A 189 -11.03 -1.99 6.33
CA GLY A 189 -11.29 -2.11 7.77
C GLY A 189 -10.37 -3.11 8.43
N GLY A 190 -10.43 -3.15 9.73
CA GLY A 190 -9.58 -4.02 10.55
C GLY A 190 -10.23 -4.41 11.87
N ASP A 191 -9.50 -5.16 12.66
CA ASP A 191 -9.88 -5.41 14.04
C ASP A 191 -9.62 -4.17 14.93
N ASP A 192 -10.06 -4.23 16.17
CA ASP A 192 -9.94 -3.15 17.15
C ASP A 192 -8.47 -2.77 17.41
N ARG A 193 -7.56 -3.73 17.47
CA ARG A 193 -6.13 -3.51 17.71
C ARG A 193 -5.48 -2.73 16.57
N TYR A 194 -5.70 -3.18 15.32
CA TYR A 194 -5.14 -2.50 14.16
C TYR A 194 -5.70 -1.10 14.00
N LEU A 195 -7.02 -0.93 14.13
CA LEU A 195 -7.67 0.37 13.98
C LEU A 195 -7.30 1.34 15.11
N ALA A 196 -7.06 0.86 16.34
CA ALA A 196 -6.58 1.70 17.44
C ALA A 196 -5.16 2.24 17.22
N CYS A 197 -4.33 1.56 16.40
CA CYS A 197 -3.03 2.08 16.01
C CYS A 197 -3.15 3.19 14.94
N MET A 198 -4.15 3.08 14.05
CA MET A 198 -4.31 3.96 12.89
C MET A 198 -5.16 5.21 13.17
N TYR A 199 -6.05 5.17 14.16
CA TYR A 199 -7.04 6.21 14.42
C TYR A 199 -7.06 6.66 15.88
N PRO A 200 -7.28 7.98 16.15
CA PRO A 200 -7.53 8.43 17.51
C PRO A 200 -8.83 7.78 18.06
N PRO A 201 -8.96 7.57 19.36
CA PRO A 201 -8.06 8.04 20.42
C PRO A 201 -6.87 7.11 20.73
N TRP A 202 -6.49 6.20 19.84
CA TRP A 202 -5.39 5.22 20.00
C TRP A 202 -5.57 4.31 21.22
N ASP A 203 -6.82 3.93 21.51
CA ASP A 203 -7.22 3.07 22.61
C ASP A 203 -8.10 1.92 22.07
N GLU A 204 -7.61 0.69 22.17
CA GLU A 204 -8.32 -0.52 21.74
C GLU A 204 -9.70 -0.67 22.36
N LYS A 205 -9.90 -0.16 23.59
CA LYS A 205 -11.20 -0.22 24.29
C LYS A 205 -12.21 0.78 23.74
N ALA A 206 -11.73 1.88 23.18
CA ALA A 206 -12.56 2.93 22.59
C ALA A 206 -12.88 2.66 21.11
N VAL A 207 -11.99 1.96 20.41
CA VAL A 207 -12.14 1.58 19.00
C VAL A 207 -12.81 0.21 18.92
N LYS A 208 -13.64 0.00 17.92
CA LYS A 208 -14.25 -1.29 17.59
C LYS A 208 -13.89 -1.65 16.15
N GLY A 209 -13.45 -2.89 15.97
CA GLY A 209 -13.16 -3.45 14.65
C GLY A 209 -14.36 -3.39 13.70
N GLY A 210 -14.08 -3.45 12.42
CA GLY A 210 -15.04 -3.40 11.33
C GLY A 210 -14.57 -2.51 10.19
N ILE A 211 -15.51 -2.08 9.33
CA ILE A 211 -15.23 -1.18 8.22
C ILE A 211 -14.78 0.18 8.78
N SER A 212 -13.59 0.65 8.39
CA SER A 212 -13.04 1.94 8.82
C SER A 212 -13.26 3.04 7.79
N TYR A 213 -13.19 2.73 6.49
CA TYR A 213 -13.34 3.73 5.43
C TYR A 213 -13.95 3.19 4.15
N VAL A 214 -14.46 4.12 3.36
CA VAL A 214 -14.79 3.96 1.94
C VAL A 214 -14.01 5.03 1.18
N GLN A 215 -13.38 4.68 0.07
CA GLN A 215 -12.61 5.60 -0.77
C GLN A 215 -12.96 5.42 -2.23
N LEU A 216 -13.15 6.53 -2.93
CA LEU A 216 -13.21 6.60 -4.39
C LEU A 216 -11.98 7.36 -4.87
N SER A 217 -11.25 6.79 -5.82
CA SER A 217 -10.12 7.46 -6.46
C SER A 217 -10.17 7.35 -7.98
N GLY A 218 -9.44 8.24 -8.64
CA GLY A 218 -9.21 8.20 -10.07
C GLY A 218 -7.75 8.58 -10.35
N LYS A 219 -7.03 7.69 -11.04
CA LYS A 219 -5.65 7.91 -11.50
C LYS A 219 -5.65 8.09 -13.01
N LEU A 220 -5.03 9.15 -13.50
CA LEU A 220 -4.66 9.35 -14.90
C LEU A 220 -3.17 9.07 -15.05
N SER A 221 -2.81 8.21 -15.99
CA SER A 221 -1.42 7.88 -16.33
C SER A 221 -1.16 8.13 -17.80
N TYR A 222 0.01 8.67 -18.11
CA TYR A 222 0.48 8.89 -19.47
C TYR A 222 1.91 8.39 -19.60
N TRP A 223 2.18 7.50 -20.57
CA TRP A 223 3.50 6.99 -20.85
C TRP A 223 4.07 7.61 -22.11
N PHE A 224 5.21 8.30 -22.00
CA PHE A 224 5.93 8.90 -23.12
C PHE A 224 6.56 7.81 -24.01
N ASN A 225 7.00 6.73 -23.38
CA ASN A 225 7.58 5.54 -23.98
C ASN A 225 7.48 4.37 -22.99
N ASP A 226 8.09 3.22 -23.30
CA ASP A 226 8.04 2.02 -22.45
C ASP A 226 8.73 2.18 -21.08
N HIS A 227 9.49 3.28 -20.89
CA HIS A 227 10.32 3.48 -19.71
C HIS A 227 9.90 4.67 -18.84
N PHE A 228 9.26 5.69 -19.40
CA PHE A 228 8.98 6.93 -18.70
C PHE A 228 7.52 7.34 -18.81
N GLY A 229 6.91 7.62 -17.68
CA GLY A 229 5.54 8.07 -17.57
C GLY A 229 5.37 9.18 -16.54
N ILE A 230 4.17 9.73 -16.54
CA ILE A 230 3.67 10.64 -15.49
C ILE A 230 2.28 10.19 -15.08
N HIS A 231 1.91 10.53 -13.86
CA HIS A 231 0.55 10.31 -13.41
C HIS A 231 0.04 11.42 -12.51
N ALA A 232 -1.28 11.51 -12.42
CA ALA A 232 -1.99 12.31 -11.44
C ALA A 232 -3.14 11.50 -10.86
N GLN A 233 -3.35 11.60 -9.57
CA GLN A 233 -4.44 10.92 -8.87
C GLN A 233 -5.21 11.91 -8.01
N VAL A 234 -6.52 11.74 -7.92
CA VAL A 234 -7.36 12.36 -6.92
C VAL A 234 -8.16 11.28 -6.21
N ALA A 235 -8.33 11.43 -4.90
CA ALA A 235 -9.12 10.52 -4.10
C ALA A 235 -9.98 11.26 -3.08
N TYR A 236 -11.14 10.68 -2.78
CA TYR A 236 -12.04 11.08 -1.73
C TYR A 236 -12.27 9.91 -0.78
N ALA A 237 -12.02 10.12 0.49
CA ALA A 237 -12.20 9.11 1.53
C ALA A 237 -13.18 9.58 2.61
N VAL A 238 -13.96 8.62 3.11
CA VAL A 238 -14.90 8.82 4.22
C VAL A 238 -14.67 7.75 5.27
N THR A 239 -14.48 8.18 6.52
CA THR A 239 -14.46 7.26 7.67
C THR A 239 -15.86 6.73 7.92
N ALA A 240 -16.04 5.42 7.82
CA ALA A 240 -17.36 4.75 7.86
C ALA A 240 -17.80 4.35 9.29
N ASN A 241 -16.86 4.22 10.23
CA ASN A 241 -17.11 3.75 11.59
C ASN A 241 -17.42 4.93 12.54
N ASP A 242 -18.57 4.90 13.21
CA ASP A 242 -19.02 6.00 14.09
C ASP A 242 -18.11 6.22 15.31
N ARG A 243 -17.50 5.16 15.83
CA ARG A 243 -16.55 5.29 16.95
C ARG A 243 -15.25 5.95 16.52
N LEU A 244 -14.75 5.60 15.34
CA LEU A 244 -13.59 6.27 14.75
C LEU A 244 -13.91 7.74 14.44
N ARG A 245 -15.12 8.03 13.94
CA ARG A 245 -15.60 9.41 13.71
C ARG A 245 -15.65 10.22 14.99
N SER A 246 -16.10 9.61 16.09
CA SER A 246 -16.12 10.27 17.40
C SER A 246 -14.71 10.52 17.95
N GLY A 247 -13.78 9.58 17.75
CA GLY A 247 -12.36 9.76 18.08
C GLY A 247 -11.72 10.92 17.30
N ILE A 248 -12.02 11.01 15.99
CA ILE A 248 -11.56 12.11 15.14
C ILE A 248 -12.13 13.47 15.61
N ASP A 249 -13.36 13.53 16.10
CA ASP A 249 -13.92 14.76 16.68
C ASP A 249 -13.20 15.22 17.94
N ALA A 250 -12.73 14.26 18.74
CA ALA A 250 -11.97 14.56 19.96
C ALA A 250 -10.54 15.04 19.66
N ASP A 251 -9.95 14.63 18.53
CA ASP A 251 -8.62 15.07 18.09
C ASP A 251 -8.61 15.45 16.58
N PRO A 252 -9.13 16.64 16.22
CA PRO A 252 -9.30 17.04 14.83
C PRO A 252 -8.03 17.62 14.18
N SER A 253 -6.86 17.53 14.80
CA SER A 253 -5.65 18.24 14.34
C SER A 253 -5.23 17.83 12.94
N ASP A 254 -5.14 16.54 12.65
CA ASP A 254 -4.72 16.00 11.36
C ASP A 254 -5.77 15.09 10.72
N TYR A 255 -6.51 14.36 11.54
CA TYR A 255 -7.56 13.47 11.09
C TYR A 255 -8.81 14.20 10.61
N ARG A 256 -9.51 13.61 9.65
CA ARG A 256 -10.80 14.10 9.15
C ARG A 256 -11.72 12.91 8.86
N LYS A 257 -13.02 13.09 9.13
CA LYS A 257 -14.04 12.09 8.80
C LYS A 257 -14.25 11.91 7.31
N GLN A 258 -13.97 12.95 6.56
CA GLN A 258 -14.01 12.96 5.10
C GLN A 258 -12.99 13.97 4.58
N PHE A 259 -12.31 13.63 3.51
CA PHE A 259 -11.31 14.51 2.91
C PHE A 259 -11.03 14.12 1.46
N VAL A 260 -10.54 15.11 0.71
CA VAL A 260 -9.98 14.92 -0.64
C VAL A 260 -8.47 15.07 -0.55
N TRP A 261 -7.76 14.28 -1.31
CA TRP A 261 -6.31 14.42 -1.49
C TRP A 261 -5.92 14.12 -2.93
N GLY A 262 -4.77 14.60 -3.34
CA GLY A 262 -4.27 14.42 -4.68
C GLY A 262 -2.77 14.18 -4.70
N THR A 263 -2.33 13.45 -5.71
CA THR A 263 -0.94 13.10 -5.96
C THR A 263 -0.60 13.37 -7.41
N VAL A 264 0.61 13.82 -7.67
CA VAL A 264 1.21 13.86 -9.00
C VAL A 264 2.58 13.22 -8.94
N GLY A 265 2.96 12.50 -9.98
CA GLY A 265 4.22 11.78 -9.96
C GLY A 265 4.78 11.47 -11.33
N ILE A 266 6.02 10.99 -11.30
CA ILE A 266 6.73 10.44 -12.45
C ILE A 266 6.95 8.95 -12.24
N ASP A 267 6.89 8.20 -13.31
CA ASP A 267 7.04 6.74 -13.34
C ASP A 267 8.24 6.36 -14.20
N VAL A 268 8.97 5.35 -13.76
CA VAL A 268 10.09 4.74 -14.50
C VAL A 268 9.91 3.23 -14.50
N ALA A 269 10.06 2.57 -15.66
CA ALA A 269 9.99 1.12 -15.80
C ALA A 269 11.11 0.58 -16.69
N PHE A 270 11.54 -0.67 -16.49
CA PHE A 270 12.51 -1.38 -17.35
C PHE A 270 12.32 -2.89 -17.33
#